data_8787293862845f0271534aa47d2d8e44
#
_entry.id   8787293862845f0271534aa47d2d8e44
#
_cell.length_a   1.000
_cell.length_b   1.000
_cell.length_c   1.000
_cell.angle_alpha   90.00
_cell.angle_beta   90.00
_cell.angle_gamma   90.00
#
_symmetry.space_group_name_H-M   'P 1'
#
loop_
_entity.id
_entity.type
_entity.pdbx_description
1 polymer ?
#
loop_
_entity_poly.entity_id
_entity_poly.type
_entity_poly.pdbx_seq_one_letter_code
_entity_poly.pdbx_strand_id
1 'polypeptide(L)'
;MDANKELDPSEAAIDIDLSQFQGSLPEGKDEKDSNCWTSPGGMGFMIRGKNYLKDNSKVMGGEPLLKLLAVDWFKVDSAMDKVALHPKCLVQTEAGKKIPFILVINLQIPAKPNYSMVLYYAADRPVNESSLLGKFIDGTDMFRDSRFKLIPSIIEIDVDIGSSAVARSVIGLVLGYVTSLVVDLAILIEAKEEAELPEYILGTVRLNRVRVETAEHLEA
;
A
#
# COMPACT_ATOMS: atom_id res chain seq x y z
N MET A 1 -18.45 8.74 -4.80
CA MET A 1 -17.89 9.65 -3.76
C MET A 1 -16.76 10.43 -4.40
N ASP A 2 -16.62 11.70 -4.11
CA ASP A 2 -15.49 12.48 -4.60
C ASP A 2 -14.31 12.23 -3.62
N ALA A 3 -13.25 11.61 -4.09
CA ALA A 3 -12.06 11.30 -3.27
C ALA A 3 -11.49 12.58 -2.60
N ASN A 4 -11.70 13.75 -3.21
CA ASN A 4 -11.30 15.04 -2.63
C ASN A 4 -12.01 15.40 -1.31
N LYS A 5 -13.12 14.72 -0.97
CA LYS A 5 -13.80 14.92 0.32
C LYS A 5 -13.15 14.19 1.48
N GLU A 6 -12.22 13.30 1.19
CA GLU A 6 -11.50 12.54 2.22
C GLU A 6 -10.43 13.38 2.91
N LEU A 7 -9.91 14.39 2.22
CA LEU A 7 -8.97 15.35 2.77
C LEU A 7 -9.69 16.65 3.13
N ASP A 8 -9.15 17.40 4.09
CA ASP A 8 -9.76 18.62 4.55
C ASP A 8 -9.69 19.72 3.46
N PRO A 9 -10.82 20.15 2.89
CA PRO A 9 -10.84 21.13 1.82
C PRO A 9 -10.55 22.56 2.31
N SER A 10 -10.57 22.82 3.62
CA SER A 10 -10.27 24.14 4.21
C SER A 10 -8.76 24.39 4.35
N GLU A 11 -7.97 23.35 4.31
CA GLU A 11 -6.51 23.41 4.42
C GLU A 11 -5.84 23.51 3.06
N ALA A 12 -4.75 24.27 2.99
CA ALA A 12 -3.96 24.38 1.78
C ALA A 12 -3.13 23.11 1.55
N ALA A 13 -3.09 22.63 0.30
CA ALA A 13 -2.20 21.53 -0.06
C ALA A 13 -0.74 21.94 0.06
N ILE A 14 0.08 21.09 0.67
CA ILE A 14 1.53 21.26 0.66
C ILE A 14 2.13 20.61 -0.58
N ASP A 15 3.23 21.15 -1.06
CA ASP A 15 4.04 20.45 -2.07
C ASP A 15 4.93 19.42 -1.37
N ILE A 16 4.75 18.14 -1.74
CA ILE A 16 5.52 17.04 -1.19
C ILE A 16 6.71 16.77 -2.12
N ASP A 17 7.89 17.22 -1.70
CA ASP A 17 9.14 16.95 -2.40
C ASP A 17 9.58 15.49 -2.18
N LEU A 18 9.31 14.63 -3.15
CA LEU A 18 9.63 13.20 -3.09
C LEU A 18 11.11 12.92 -2.95
N SER A 19 11.99 13.83 -3.37
CA SER A 19 13.46 13.63 -3.27
C SER A 19 13.96 13.55 -1.83
N GLN A 20 13.16 14.01 -0.85
CA GLN A 20 13.47 13.94 0.57
C GLN A 20 13.14 12.57 1.20
N PHE A 21 12.46 11.68 0.47
CA PHE A 21 12.02 10.40 0.96
C PHE A 21 12.70 9.26 0.19
N GLN A 22 13.45 8.45 0.93
CA GLN A 22 14.12 7.28 0.36
C GLN A 22 13.91 6.09 1.28
N GLY A 23 13.37 4.99 0.72
CA GLY A 23 13.28 3.71 1.39
C GLY A 23 14.45 2.79 1.06
N SER A 24 14.51 1.66 1.74
CA SER A 24 15.53 0.63 1.47
C SER A 24 15.29 -0.10 0.13
N LEU A 25 14.03 -0.13 -0.37
CA LEU A 25 13.74 -0.57 -1.73
C LEU A 25 13.74 0.65 -2.66
N PRO A 26 14.55 0.67 -3.75
CA PRO A 26 14.62 1.82 -4.65
C PRO A 26 13.34 2.00 -5.48
N GLU A 27 13.06 3.24 -5.85
CA GLU A 27 12.05 3.57 -6.87
C GLU A 27 12.59 3.24 -8.26
N GLY A 28 11.79 2.53 -9.07
CA GLY A 28 12.08 2.22 -10.47
C GLY A 28 11.81 3.43 -11.37
N LYS A 29 12.62 3.58 -12.41
CA LYS A 29 12.50 4.64 -13.42
C LYS A 29 11.95 4.12 -14.74
N ASP A 30 12.09 2.82 -14.99
CA ASP A 30 11.69 2.15 -16.22
C ASP A 30 10.92 0.85 -15.87
N GLU A 31 10.00 0.43 -16.75
CA GLU A 31 9.24 -0.82 -16.59
C GLU A 31 10.14 -2.07 -16.58
N LYS A 32 11.37 -1.97 -17.12
CA LYS A 32 12.35 -3.05 -17.13
C LYS A 32 13.19 -3.14 -15.86
N ASP A 33 13.12 -2.12 -15.00
CA ASP A 33 13.83 -2.14 -13.74
C ASP A 33 13.35 -3.30 -12.88
N SER A 34 14.25 -3.88 -12.11
CA SER A 34 13.98 -4.97 -11.18
C SER A 34 14.44 -4.61 -9.78
N ASN A 35 13.94 -5.31 -8.78
CA ASN A 35 14.23 -5.04 -7.38
C ASN A 35 13.91 -3.60 -6.99
N CYS A 36 12.75 -3.14 -7.40
CA CYS A 36 12.29 -1.77 -7.20
C CYS A 36 10.77 -1.71 -7.04
N TRP A 37 10.28 -0.54 -6.67
CA TRP A 37 8.86 -0.24 -6.66
C TRP A 37 8.55 0.91 -7.61
N THR A 38 7.29 0.96 -8.08
CA THR A 38 6.70 2.11 -8.76
C THR A 38 5.27 2.30 -8.26
N SER A 39 4.64 3.45 -8.56
CA SER A 39 3.25 3.71 -8.20
C SER A 39 2.40 3.81 -9.47
N PRO A 40 1.79 2.72 -9.94
CA PRO A 40 0.89 2.75 -11.09
C PRO A 40 -0.39 3.50 -10.75
N GLY A 41 -1.07 4.07 -11.78
CA GLY A 41 -2.43 4.59 -11.62
C GLY A 41 -3.44 3.49 -11.28
N GLY A 42 -4.62 3.89 -10.80
CA GLY A 42 -5.65 2.94 -10.36
C GLY A 42 -6.43 2.25 -11.49
N MET A 43 -6.26 2.63 -12.75
CA MET A 43 -7.02 2.12 -13.89
C MET A 43 -6.91 0.60 -14.11
N GLY A 44 -5.88 -0.04 -13.57
CA GLY A 44 -5.71 -1.49 -13.61
C GLY A 44 -6.56 -2.27 -12.60
N PHE A 45 -7.27 -1.60 -11.70
CA PHE A 45 -8.00 -2.24 -10.61
C PHE A 45 -9.51 -2.02 -10.73
N MET A 46 -10.27 -3.11 -10.54
CA MET A 46 -11.74 -3.06 -10.51
C MET A 46 -12.22 -2.89 -9.07
N ILE A 47 -12.89 -1.77 -8.80
CA ILE A 47 -13.43 -1.41 -7.49
C ILE A 47 -14.96 -1.40 -7.51
N ARG A 48 -15.61 -1.40 -6.34
CA ARG A 48 -17.08 -1.36 -6.24
C ARG A 48 -17.61 -0.03 -6.77
N GLY A 49 -18.50 -0.12 -7.75
CA GLY A 49 -19.18 1.04 -8.34
C GLY A 49 -20.33 1.56 -7.46
N LYS A 50 -20.94 2.67 -7.86
CA LYS A 50 -22.00 3.35 -7.11
C LYS A 50 -23.20 2.43 -6.77
N ASN A 51 -23.52 1.50 -7.64
CA ASN A 51 -24.67 0.60 -7.47
C ASN A 51 -24.29 -0.80 -7.00
N TYR A 52 -23.06 -1.02 -6.56
CA TYR A 52 -22.52 -2.35 -6.24
C TYR A 52 -23.40 -3.16 -5.29
N LEU A 53 -23.97 -2.55 -4.26
CA LEU A 53 -24.82 -3.26 -3.31
C LEU A 53 -26.17 -3.72 -3.91
N LYS A 54 -26.56 -3.21 -5.09
CA LYS A 54 -27.80 -3.57 -5.80
C LYS A 54 -27.55 -4.57 -6.92
N ASP A 55 -26.46 -4.40 -7.67
CA ASP A 55 -26.23 -5.12 -8.94
C ASP A 55 -24.83 -5.73 -9.08
N ASN A 56 -24.00 -5.63 -8.01
CA ASN A 56 -22.58 -6.07 -8.00
C ASN A 56 -21.70 -5.40 -9.08
N SER A 57 -22.11 -4.24 -9.59
CA SER A 57 -21.35 -3.51 -10.59
C SER A 57 -20.03 -3.01 -10.06
N LYS A 58 -18.95 -3.21 -10.84
CA LYS A 58 -17.61 -2.68 -10.58
C LYS A 58 -17.23 -1.68 -11.65
N VAL A 59 -16.37 -0.76 -11.30
CA VAL A 59 -15.80 0.26 -12.18
C VAL A 59 -14.28 0.23 -12.10
N MET A 60 -13.62 0.76 -13.11
CA MET A 60 -12.16 0.98 -13.04
C MET A 60 -11.83 1.99 -11.96
N GLY A 61 -10.76 1.73 -11.21
CA GLY A 61 -10.22 2.68 -10.24
C GLY A 61 -9.75 3.96 -10.91
N GLY A 62 -9.83 5.06 -10.18
CA GLY A 62 -9.25 6.35 -10.56
C GLY A 62 -7.84 6.53 -10.02
N GLU A 63 -7.33 7.77 -10.10
CA GLU A 63 -6.06 8.11 -9.47
C GLU A 63 -6.10 7.86 -7.95
N PRO A 64 -5.03 7.32 -7.37
CA PRO A 64 -4.93 7.11 -5.92
C PRO A 64 -5.02 8.43 -5.16
N LEU A 65 -5.70 8.41 -4.01
CA LEU A 65 -5.84 9.58 -3.14
C LEU A 65 -4.53 10.00 -2.49
N LEU A 66 -3.71 9.02 -2.09
CA LEU A 66 -2.47 9.22 -1.38
C LEU A 66 -1.28 8.93 -2.29
N LYS A 67 -0.19 9.67 -2.08
CA LYS A 67 1.04 9.54 -2.84
C LYS A 67 2.00 8.58 -2.13
N LEU A 68 2.51 7.56 -2.83
CA LEU A 68 3.53 6.68 -2.29
C LEU A 68 4.86 7.43 -2.22
N LEU A 69 5.40 7.59 -1.01
CA LEU A 69 6.65 8.30 -0.75
C LEU A 69 7.87 7.41 -0.89
N ALA A 70 7.78 6.20 -0.32
CA ALA A 70 8.88 5.26 -0.24
C ALA A 70 8.37 3.86 0.10
N VAL A 71 9.22 2.88 -0.11
CA VAL A 71 9.03 1.49 0.31
C VAL A 71 10.28 1.02 1.03
N ASP A 72 10.11 0.48 2.24
CA ASP A 72 11.16 -0.24 2.93
C ASP A 72 10.98 -1.75 2.78
N TRP A 73 12.08 -2.44 2.58
CA TRP A 73 12.16 -3.88 2.53
C TRP A 73 13.11 -4.39 3.61
N PHE A 74 12.54 -4.93 4.68
CA PHE A 74 13.29 -5.35 5.85
C PHE A 74 13.26 -6.85 6.05
N LYS A 75 14.37 -7.37 6.55
CA LYS A 75 14.52 -8.68 7.16
C LYS A 75 14.48 -8.49 8.68
N VAL A 76 13.62 -9.23 9.36
CA VAL A 76 13.37 -9.10 10.81
C VAL A 76 13.44 -10.47 11.50
N ASP A 77 13.91 -10.52 12.74
CA ASP A 77 14.04 -11.76 13.50
C ASP A 77 12.69 -12.31 13.98
N SER A 78 11.76 -11.41 14.26
CA SER A 78 10.38 -11.72 14.67
C SER A 78 9.39 -10.81 13.97
N ALA A 79 8.10 -11.14 14.05
CA ALA A 79 7.04 -10.22 13.60
C ALA A 79 7.18 -8.88 14.32
N MET A 80 7.17 -7.79 13.54
CA MET A 80 7.37 -6.44 14.06
C MET A 80 6.06 -5.67 14.04
N ASP A 81 5.44 -5.54 15.20
CA ASP A 81 4.30 -4.66 15.37
C ASP A 81 4.77 -3.20 15.52
N LYS A 82 3.89 -2.27 15.12
CA LYS A 82 4.14 -0.82 15.27
C LYS A 82 5.44 -0.34 14.64
N VAL A 83 5.79 -0.87 13.48
CA VAL A 83 7.00 -0.50 12.74
C VAL A 83 7.18 1.01 12.58
N ALA A 84 6.07 1.78 12.49
CA ALA A 84 6.07 3.23 12.40
C ALA A 84 6.75 3.93 13.61
N LEU A 85 6.89 3.27 14.75
CA LEU A 85 7.59 3.80 15.93
C LEU A 85 9.09 3.53 15.91
N HIS A 86 9.56 2.68 15.01
CA HIS A 86 10.98 2.35 14.92
C HIS A 86 11.78 3.57 14.43
N PRO A 87 12.95 3.91 15.05
CA PRO A 87 13.73 5.10 14.70
C PRO A 87 14.16 5.19 13.24
N LYS A 88 14.36 4.07 12.57
CA LYS A 88 14.70 4.01 11.13
C LYS A 88 13.50 4.22 10.21
N CYS A 89 12.28 4.20 10.75
CA CYS A 89 11.08 4.38 9.94
C CYS A 89 11.00 5.82 9.39
N LEU A 90 10.61 5.97 8.14
CA LEU A 90 10.52 7.25 7.44
C LEU A 90 9.70 8.29 8.22
N VAL A 91 8.61 7.89 8.88
CA VAL A 91 7.76 8.81 9.66
C VAL A 91 8.47 9.42 10.87
N GLN A 92 9.59 8.85 11.33
CA GLN A 92 10.41 9.38 12.42
C GLN A 92 11.44 10.40 11.94
N THR A 93 11.65 10.54 10.63
CA THR A 93 12.56 11.52 10.05
C THR A 93 12.01 12.95 10.15
N GLU A 94 12.88 13.94 10.07
CA GLU A 94 12.46 15.35 10.07
C GLU A 94 11.59 15.71 8.86
N ALA A 95 11.80 15.05 7.71
CA ALA A 95 10.94 15.21 6.54
C ALA A 95 9.57 14.56 6.76
N GLY A 96 9.54 13.33 7.30
CA GLY A 96 8.29 12.61 7.58
C GLY A 96 7.39 13.35 8.56
N LYS A 97 7.95 13.95 9.61
CA LYS A 97 7.19 14.72 10.61
C LYS A 97 6.51 15.98 10.06
N LYS A 98 6.90 16.47 8.88
CA LYS A 98 6.32 17.66 8.24
C LYS A 98 5.11 17.31 7.36
N ILE A 99 4.89 16.03 7.05
CA ILE A 99 3.76 15.60 6.24
C ILE A 99 2.48 15.59 7.09
N PRO A 100 1.39 16.20 6.62
CA PRO A 100 0.13 16.31 7.38
C PRO A 100 -0.45 14.96 7.78
N PHE A 101 -0.33 13.96 6.91
CA PHE A 101 -0.79 12.60 7.15
C PHE A 101 0.04 11.59 6.37
N ILE A 102 0.49 10.54 7.05
CA ILE A 102 1.14 9.38 6.42
C ILE A 102 0.41 8.10 6.86
N LEU A 103 -0.14 7.38 5.90
CA LEU A 103 -0.62 6.02 6.09
C LEU A 103 0.55 5.05 5.93
N VAL A 104 0.90 4.33 6.99
CA VAL A 104 1.95 3.32 6.98
C VAL A 104 1.29 1.94 6.91
N ILE A 105 1.62 1.19 5.85
CA ILE A 105 1.18 -0.20 5.67
C ILE A 105 2.38 -1.11 5.88
N ASN A 106 2.31 -1.98 6.86
CA ASN A 106 3.32 -2.99 7.13
C ASN A 106 2.82 -4.36 6.69
N LEU A 107 3.33 -4.86 5.57
CA LEU A 107 3.05 -6.21 5.08
C LEU A 107 4.07 -7.17 5.71
N GLN A 108 3.64 -7.83 6.78
CA GLN A 108 4.47 -8.82 7.48
C GLN A 108 4.41 -10.16 6.74
N ILE A 109 5.57 -10.67 6.36
CA ILE A 109 5.71 -11.86 5.55
C ILE A 109 6.39 -12.95 6.39
N PRO A 110 5.61 -13.95 6.88
CA PRO A 110 6.16 -15.01 7.73
C PRO A 110 7.05 -15.95 6.90
N ALA A 111 8.32 -15.98 7.25
CA ALA A 111 9.33 -16.88 6.69
C ALA A 111 10.44 -17.16 7.70
N LYS A 112 11.56 -17.72 7.24
CA LYS A 112 12.77 -17.89 8.04
C LYS A 112 13.96 -17.36 7.23
N PRO A 113 14.42 -16.15 7.53
CA PRO A 113 13.89 -15.16 8.50
C PRO A 113 12.55 -14.56 8.07
N ASN A 114 11.88 -13.82 8.95
CA ASN A 114 10.70 -13.03 8.59
C ASN A 114 11.08 -11.80 7.77
N TYR A 115 10.11 -11.27 7.01
CA TYR A 115 10.29 -10.04 6.25
C TYR A 115 9.15 -9.06 6.55
N SER A 116 9.43 -7.80 6.34
CA SER A 116 8.49 -6.70 6.51
C SER A 116 8.63 -5.74 5.33
N MET A 117 7.56 -5.57 4.57
CA MET A 117 7.50 -4.55 3.52
C MET A 117 6.67 -3.40 4.02
N VAL A 118 7.27 -2.23 4.15
CA VAL A 118 6.64 -1.05 4.71
C VAL A 118 6.41 -0.03 3.61
N LEU A 119 5.14 0.30 3.38
CA LEU A 119 4.71 1.26 2.37
C LEU A 119 4.29 2.55 3.07
N TYR A 120 4.76 3.70 2.57
CA TYR A 120 4.47 5.01 3.15
C TYR A 120 3.66 5.87 2.18
N TYR A 121 2.38 6.04 2.45
CA TYR A 121 1.47 6.84 1.64
C TYR A 121 1.14 8.15 2.31
N ALA A 122 1.36 9.26 1.62
CA ALA A 122 1.16 10.60 2.14
C ALA A 122 -0.06 11.31 1.54
N ALA A 123 -0.73 12.10 2.35
CA ALA A 123 -1.63 13.14 1.89
C ALA A 123 -0.95 14.51 1.93
N ASP A 124 -1.31 15.37 0.98
CA ASP A 124 -0.84 16.76 0.91
C ASP A 124 -1.57 17.71 1.88
N ARG A 125 -2.59 17.22 2.55
CA ARG A 125 -3.45 17.93 3.51
C ARG A 125 -3.87 16.98 4.63
N PRO A 126 -4.34 17.51 5.78
CA PRO A 126 -4.97 16.72 6.82
C PRO A 126 -6.17 15.91 6.30
N VAL A 127 -6.44 14.80 6.93
CA VAL A 127 -7.62 13.98 6.63
C VAL A 127 -8.86 14.64 7.20
N ASN A 128 -9.96 14.63 6.45
CA ASN A 128 -11.26 15.08 6.92
C ASN A 128 -11.83 14.05 7.91
N GLU A 129 -11.96 14.41 9.19
CA GLU A 129 -12.44 13.52 10.26
C GLU A 129 -13.83 12.94 9.98
N SER A 130 -14.70 13.67 9.26
CA SER A 130 -16.05 13.20 8.92
C SER A 130 -16.09 12.22 7.73
N SER A 131 -15.00 12.10 7.00
CA SER A 131 -14.87 11.22 5.83
C SER A 131 -14.80 9.72 6.19
N LEU A 132 -14.86 8.85 5.18
CA LEU A 132 -14.67 7.41 5.40
C LEU A 132 -13.24 7.11 5.86
N LEU A 133 -12.24 7.80 5.30
CA LEU A 133 -10.85 7.68 5.73
C LEU A 133 -10.67 8.15 7.18
N GLY A 134 -11.26 9.30 7.56
CA GLY A 134 -11.21 9.79 8.93
C GLY A 134 -11.82 8.79 9.91
N LYS A 135 -13.02 8.29 9.62
CA LYS A 135 -13.66 7.22 10.42
C LYS A 135 -12.84 5.92 10.47
N PHE A 136 -12.10 5.61 9.43
CA PHE A 136 -11.23 4.43 9.40
C PHE A 136 -10.02 4.63 10.33
N ILE A 137 -9.41 5.81 10.33
CA ILE A 137 -8.27 6.15 11.18
C ILE A 137 -8.67 6.13 12.66
N ASP A 138 -9.78 6.79 13.01
CA ASP A 138 -10.26 6.91 14.40
C ASP A 138 -11.05 5.70 14.88
N GLY A 139 -11.37 4.78 13.96
CA GLY A 139 -12.16 3.60 14.24
C GLY A 139 -11.44 2.60 15.14
N THR A 140 -12.21 1.66 15.70
CA THR A 140 -11.67 0.51 16.45
C THR A 140 -10.92 -0.45 15.54
N ASP A 141 -10.08 -1.31 16.10
CA ASP A 141 -9.39 -2.36 15.34
C ASP A 141 -10.40 -3.24 14.57
N MET A 142 -11.52 -3.60 15.21
CA MET A 142 -12.60 -4.36 14.54
C MET A 142 -13.16 -3.62 13.32
N PHE A 143 -13.32 -2.31 13.39
CA PHE A 143 -13.79 -1.50 12.26
C PHE A 143 -12.75 -1.51 11.13
N ARG A 144 -11.47 -1.26 11.46
CA ARG A 144 -10.36 -1.27 10.51
C ARG A 144 -10.17 -2.64 9.85
N ASP A 145 -10.10 -3.70 10.63
CA ASP A 145 -9.90 -5.08 10.14
C ASP A 145 -11.01 -5.52 9.21
N SER A 146 -12.26 -5.10 9.51
CA SER A 146 -13.42 -5.44 8.68
C SER A 146 -13.49 -4.71 7.35
N ARG A 147 -12.70 -3.64 7.15
CA ARG A 147 -12.78 -2.73 5.99
C ARG A 147 -11.48 -2.58 5.23
N PHE A 148 -10.35 -2.94 5.83
CA PHE A 148 -9.08 -2.88 5.11
C PHE A 148 -9.09 -3.88 3.95
N LYS A 149 -8.82 -3.38 2.74
CA LYS A 149 -8.90 -4.18 1.52
C LYS A 149 -7.68 -3.99 0.64
N LEU A 150 -7.08 -5.11 0.27
CA LEU A 150 -6.02 -5.19 -0.73
C LEU A 150 -6.55 -5.87 -1.98
N ILE A 151 -6.27 -5.30 -3.14
CA ILE A 151 -6.57 -5.92 -4.44
C ILE A 151 -5.23 -6.17 -5.13
N PRO A 152 -4.76 -7.43 -5.17
CA PRO A 152 -3.57 -7.79 -5.92
C PRO A 152 -3.90 -8.02 -7.40
N SER A 153 -2.99 -7.64 -8.28
CA SER A 153 -2.97 -8.02 -9.68
C SER A 153 -1.57 -8.51 -10.04
N ILE A 154 -1.47 -9.72 -10.55
CA ILE A 154 -0.20 -10.30 -10.99
C ILE A 154 -0.08 -10.02 -12.47
N ILE A 155 0.96 -9.30 -12.88
CA ILE A 155 1.15 -8.87 -14.26
C ILE A 155 2.04 -9.86 -15.02
N GLU A 156 3.04 -10.40 -14.34
CA GLU A 156 4.01 -11.32 -14.94
C GLU A 156 4.42 -12.39 -13.93
N ILE A 157 4.42 -13.64 -14.35
CA ILE A 157 4.89 -14.78 -13.56
C ILE A 157 5.84 -15.59 -14.46
N ASP A 158 7.13 -15.59 -14.12
CA ASP A 158 8.05 -16.58 -14.65
C ASP A 158 7.91 -17.88 -13.84
N VAL A 159 7.16 -18.85 -14.35
CA VAL A 159 6.92 -20.13 -13.67
C VAL A 159 7.91 -21.17 -14.13
N ASP A 160 8.81 -21.59 -13.24
CA ASP A 160 9.48 -22.89 -13.40
C ASP A 160 8.49 -23.99 -12.98
N ILE A 161 8.05 -24.81 -13.94
CA ILE A 161 6.97 -25.80 -13.83
C ILE A 161 7.29 -26.93 -12.81
N GLY A 162 8.44 -26.89 -12.16
CA GLY A 162 8.88 -27.90 -11.17
C GLY A 162 8.27 -27.81 -9.77
N SER A 163 7.55 -26.74 -9.42
CA SER A 163 7.03 -26.55 -8.05
C SER A 163 5.58 -26.05 -8.00
N SER A 164 4.65 -27.00 -8.03
CA SER A 164 3.20 -26.73 -7.90
C SER A 164 2.77 -26.47 -6.46
N ALA A 165 2.75 -25.20 -6.02
CA ALA A 165 2.09 -24.80 -4.76
C ALA A 165 1.53 -23.37 -4.81
N VAL A 166 0.95 -22.97 -5.94
CA VAL A 166 0.50 -21.58 -6.23
C VAL A 166 -0.77 -21.13 -5.47
N ALA A 167 -1.30 -21.89 -4.53
CA ALA A 167 -2.69 -21.70 -4.09
C ALA A 167 -2.88 -21.22 -2.65
N ARG A 168 -1.92 -20.64 -1.95
CA ARG A 168 -2.13 -20.32 -0.53
C ARG A 168 -1.73 -18.91 -0.10
N SER A 169 -2.50 -17.92 -0.50
CA SER A 169 -2.46 -16.52 -0.07
C SER A 169 -1.48 -15.61 -0.82
N VAL A 170 -1.89 -14.35 -0.98
CA VAL A 170 -1.07 -13.25 -1.53
C VAL A 170 0.30 -13.17 -0.85
N ILE A 171 0.38 -13.52 0.42
CA ILE A 171 1.62 -13.55 1.21
C ILE A 171 2.55 -14.68 0.77
N GLY A 172 2.04 -15.86 0.45
CA GLY A 172 2.84 -16.98 -0.08
C GLY A 172 3.35 -16.72 -1.50
N LEU A 173 2.61 -15.94 -2.30
CA LEU A 173 3.05 -15.48 -3.61
C LEU A 173 4.25 -14.53 -3.51
N VAL A 174 4.29 -13.66 -2.49
CA VAL A 174 5.38 -12.70 -2.33
C VAL A 174 6.72 -13.38 -2.02
N LEU A 175 6.77 -14.52 -1.33
CA LEU A 175 8.03 -15.14 -0.91
C LEU A 175 8.54 -16.28 -1.80
N GLY A 176 7.65 -17.05 -2.42
CA GLY A 176 8.05 -18.20 -3.23
C GLY A 176 8.60 -17.81 -4.60
N TYR A 177 8.25 -16.64 -5.10
CA TYR A 177 8.51 -16.19 -6.48
C TYR A 177 8.90 -14.71 -6.58
N VAL A 178 9.29 -14.07 -5.50
CA VAL A 178 9.51 -12.60 -5.44
C VAL A 178 10.48 -12.10 -6.50
N THR A 179 11.48 -12.90 -6.87
CA THR A 179 12.48 -12.52 -7.86
C THR A 179 11.98 -12.54 -9.31
N SER A 180 10.86 -13.19 -9.58
CA SER A 180 10.27 -13.33 -10.92
C SER A 180 8.90 -12.70 -11.07
N LEU A 181 8.30 -12.15 -9.99
CA LEU A 181 6.96 -11.57 -10.04
C LEU A 181 6.97 -10.06 -10.19
N VAL A 182 6.06 -9.57 -11.02
CA VAL A 182 5.60 -8.19 -11.01
C VAL A 182 4.19 -8.19 -10.42
N VAL A 183 4.02 -7.58 -9.27
CA VAL A 183 2.76 -7.55 -8.52
C VAL A 183 2.31 -6.12 -8.33
N ASP A 184 1.10 -5.81 -8.78
CA ASP A 184 0.41 -4.58 -8.44
C ASP A 184 -0.51 -4.80 -7.26
N LEU A 185 -0.49 -3.86 -6.31
CA LEU A 185 -1.40 -3.83 -5.18
C LEU A 185 -2.15 -2.50 -5.17
N ALA A 186 -3.47 -2.56 -4.99
CA ALA A 186 -4.27 -1.40 -4.63
C ALA A 186 -4.79 -1.54 -3.20
N ILE A 187 -4.76 -0.43 -2.47
CA ILE A 187 -5.17 -0.31 -1.08
C ILE A 187 -6.43 0.51 -1.01
N LEU A 188 -7.45 0.00 -0.36
CA LEU A 188 -8.77 0.62 -0.26
C LEU A 188 -9.35 0.45 1.15
N ILE A 189 -10.39 1.23 1.43
CA ILE A 189 -11.35 0.96 2.49
C ILE A 189 -12.59 0.35 1.83
N GLU A 190 -12.96 -0.86 2.23
CA GLU A 190 -14.14 -1.54 1.70
C GLU A 190 -15.41 -0.78 2.07
N ALA A 191 -16.17 -0.36 1.05
CA ALA A 191 -17.48 0.23 1.25
C ALA A 191 -18.49 -0.84 1.64
N LYS A 192 -19.20 -0.65 2.75
CA LYS A 192 -20.26 -1.54 3.26
C LYS A 192 -21.64 -0.92 3.19
N GLU A 193 -21.73 0.38 3.03
CA GLU A 193 -22.96 1.15 2.96
C GLU A 193 -23.08 1.89 1.62
N GLU A 194 -24.32 2.14 1.18
CA GLU A 194 -24.58 2.82 -0.10
C GLU A 194 -23.96 4.24 -0.14
N ALA A 195 -23.91 4.93 0.99
CA ALA A 195 -23.32 6.26 1.11
C ALA A 195 -21.79 6.28 0.95
N GLU A 196 -21.14 5.12 1.07
CA GLU A 196 -19.68 4.95 0.94
C GLU A 196 -19.25 4.60 -0.48
N LEU A 197 -20.22 4.38 -1.39
CA LEU A 197 -19.97 4.03 -2.79
C LEU A 197 -19.96 5.26 -3.72
N PRO A 198 -19.23 5.22 -4.83
CA PRO A 198 -18.28 4.16 -5.21
C PRO A 198 -17.05 4.13 -4.31
N GLU A 199 -16.36 2.98 -4.24
CA GLU A 199 -15.04 2.91 -3.61
C GLU A 199 -14.04 3.82 -4.33
N TYR A 200 -12.96 4.13 -3.65
CA TYR A 200 -11.80 4.83 -4.23
C TYR A 200 -10.51 4.16 -3.74
N ILE A 201 -9.46 4.32 -4.53
CA ILE A 201 -8.15 3.78 -4.21
C ILE A 201 -7.41 4.76 -3.30
N LEU A 202 -6.98 4.29 -2.12
CA LEU A 202 -6.12 5.07 -1.23
C LEU A 202 -4.72 5.19 -1.80
N GLY A 203 -4.14 4.10 -2.24
CA GLY A 203 -2.79 4.05 -2.77
C GLY A 203 -2.57 2.82 -3.63
N THR A 204 -1.56 2.87 -4.47
CA THR A 204 -1.10 1.75 -5.30
C THR A 204 0.39 1.55 -5.12
N VAL A 205 0.85 0.34 -5.37
CA VAL A 205 2.27 0.03 -5.52
C VAL A 205 2.43 -1.09 -6.54
N ARG A 206 3.42 -0.99 -7.40
CA ARG A 206 3.96 -2.07 -8.20
C ARG A 206 5.29 -2.51 -7.61
N LEU A 207 5.40 -3.79 -7.34
CA LEU A 207 6.61 -4.44 -6.85
C LEU A 207 7.23 -5.20 -8.02
N ASN A 208 8.40 -4.76 -8.47
CA ASN A 208 9.09 -5.31 -9.63
C ASN A 208 10.20 -6.26 -9.17
N ARG A 209 9.96 -7.58 -9.26
CA ARG A 209 10.98 -8.62 -9.05
C ARG A 209 11.85 -8.35 -7.82
N VAL A 210 11.20 -8.09 -6.67
CA VAL A 210 11.88 -7.75 -5.41
C VAL A 210 12.71 -8.94 -4.94
N ARG A 211 13.96 -8.71 -4.56
CA ARG A 211 14.90 -9.74 -4.16
C ARG A 211 15.00 -9.83 -2.64
N VAL A 212 14.86 -11.04 -2.09
CA VAL A 212 14.93 -11.27 -0.64
C VAL A 212 16.31 -10.94 -0.06
N GLU A 213 17.36 -11.11 -0.85
CA GLU A 213 18.75 -10.87 -0.44
C GLU A 213 19.05 -9.39 -0.22
N THR A 214 18.23 -8.50 -0.79
CA THR A 214 18.40 -7.05 -0.67
C THR A 214 17.67 -6.47 0.53
N ALA A 215 16.91 -7.29 1.28
CA ALA A 215 16.24 -6.84 2.48
C ALA A 215 17.25 -6.39 3.55
N GLU A 216 17.11 -5.17 4.03
CA GLU A 216 17.95 -4.64 5.10
C GLU A 216 17.56 -5.26 6.44
N HIS A 217 18.54 -5.57 7.29
CA HIS A 217 18.28 -6.08 8.63
C HIS A 217 17.79 -4.96 9.53
N LEU A 218 16.58 -5.16 10.09
CA LEU A 218 15.99 -4.27 11.08
C LEU A 218 15.97 -4.99 12.42
N GLU A 219 16.75 -4.49 13.36
CA GLU A 219 16.76 -4.97 14.75
C GLU A 219 15.49 -4.47 15.46
N ALA A 220 14.89 -5.33 16.30
CA ALA A 220 13.66 -5.04 17.03
C ALA A 220 13.87 -4.01 18.14
#